data_d74963be8a6124f0fc87d2207c13b019
#
_entry.id   d74963be8a6124f0fc87d2207c13b019
#
_cell.length_a   1.000
_cell.length_b   1.000
_cell.length_c   1.000
_cell.angle_alpha   90.00
_cell.angle_beta   90.00
_cell.angle_gamma   90.00
#
_symmetry.space_group_name_H-M   'P 1'
#
loop_
_entity.id
_entity.type
_entity.pdbx_description
1 polymer ?
#
loop_
_entity_poly.entity_id
_entity_poly.type
_entity_poly.pdbx_seq_one_letter_code
_entity_poly.pdbx_strand_id
1 'polypeptide(L)'
;MDEAIMPGLVSKAIDRQCRRGFCDFVDAVFPNIYYSYSTRVELTWFEIAHKDQSAENALQWAFRSLGALQLGRVDGNQRQILASQEMYGRALRQLVKAIKNPATVGKNETLGAAVLLGVYELMNATEENSWLLHSNGISHLLRLRGAKRHTSGYGRTLLLSFRGLLVYEAFTRGEACFLENEEWRSALPLTLEDEERRGTSCGLGQLTDYAFNEIVRCPGFLAKTKALVASPRTTNAARDNLMDAINISRKILGDVEIQIMAGVKADREGNKKESQAFFGLIPLSTQDASVNYTLEGVQSAIALLRQLSVLLVSDRSRQKIVTPWLKLGPCRYDQRVIKDTGEIAQLAQEGTRLHPTGPRQQGNPKIWHDRIAMTMGMPDNG
;
A
#
# COMPACT_ATOMS: atom_id res chain seq x y z
N MET A 1 -44.67 -4.92 -16.52
CA MET A 1 -44.44 -5.89 -15.48
C MET A 1 -42.96 -5.82 -15.24
N ASP A 2 -42.40 -5.36 -14.20
CA ASP A 2 -42.09 -5.94 -12.98
C ASP A 2 -40.93 -5.28 -12.24
N GLU A 3 -40.68 -3.96 -12.41
CA GLU A 3 -39.68 -3.24 -11.59
C GLU A 3 -40.17 -3.08 -10.12
N ALA A 4 -41.49 -3.20 -9.90
CA ALA A 4 -42.08 -3.07 -8.56
C ALA A 4 -41.91 -4.32 -7.67
N ILE A 5 -41.58 -5.48 -8.28
CA ILE A 5 -41.62 -6.76 -7.56
C ILE A 5 -40.23 -7.15 -6.97
N MET A 6 -39.13 -6.51 -7.36
CA MET A 6 -37.79 -7.04 -7.03
C MET A 6 -36.73 -5.98 -6.64
N PRO A 7 -37.02 -5.00 -5.76
CA PRO A 7 -35.95 -4.06 -5.32
C PRO A 7 -34.79 -4.79 -4.67
N GLY A 8 -35.03 -5.90 -4.00
CA GLY A 8 -33.97 -6.72 -3.38
C GLY A 8 -33.09 -7.49 -4.37
N LEU A 9 -33.57 -7.84 -5.56
CA LEU A 9 -32.75 -8.51 -6.58
C LEU A 9 -31.86 -7.54 -7.32
N VAL A 10 -32.33 -6.34 -7.61
CA VAL A 10 -31.54 -5.26 -8.23
C VAL A 10 -30.38 -4.88 -7.29
N SER A 11 -30.67 -4.68 -5.99
CA SER A 11 -29.64 -4.40 -5.00
C SER A 11 -28.59 -5.52 -4.91
N LYS A 12 -29.02 -6.78 -4.89
CA LYS A 12 -28.11 -7.94 -4.88
C LYS A 12 -27.27 -8.06 -6.17
N ALA A 13 -27.83 -7.71 -7.32
CA ALA A 13 -27.12 -7.70 -8.58
C ALA A 13 -26.02 -6.62 -8.60
N ILE A 14 -26.35 -5.41 -8.15
CA ILE A 14 -25.39 -4.32 -8.00
C ILE A 14 -24.27 -4.70 -7.04
N ASP A 15 -24.61 -5.28 -5.89
CA ASP A 15 -23.61 -5.74 -4.91
C ASP A 15 -22.67 -6.80 -5.48
N ARG A 16 -23.19 -7.74 -6.23
CA ARG A 16 -22.38 -8.76 -6.89
C ARG A 16 -21.46 -8.15 -7.94
N GLN A 17 -21.94 -7.21 -8.73
CA GLN A 17 -21.16 -6.50 -9.73
C GLN A 17 -20.05 -5.67 -9.08
N CYS A 18 -20.37 -4.89 -8.05
CA CYS A 18 -19.38 -4.09 -7.33
C CYS A 18 -18.29 -4.95 -6.67
N ARG A 19 -18.64 -6.13 -6.15
CA ARG A 19 -17.64 -7.07 -5.60
C ARG A 19 -16.73 -7.64 -6.67
N ARG A 20 -17.30 -8.05 -7.81
CA ARG A 20 -16.48 -8.46 -8.95
C ARG A 20 -15.52 -7.35 -9.36
N GLY A 21 -16.02 -6.13 -9.53
CA GLY A 21 -15.18 -4.96 -9.82
C GLY A 21 -14.13 -4.68 -8.77
N PHE A 22 -14.41 -4.98 -7.48
CA PHE A 22 -13.39 -4.89 -6.43
C PHE A 22 -12.31 -5.97 -6.56
N CYS A 23 -12.69 -7.21 -6.90
CA CYS A 23 -11.72 -8.27 -7.17
C CYS A 23 -10.85 -7.92 -8.38
N ASP A 24 -11.47 -7.50 -9.47
CA ASP A 24 -10.77 -7.03 -10.68
C ASP A 24 -9.83 -5.84 -10.36
N PHE A 25 -10.25 -4.96 -9.43
CA PHE A 25 -9.43 -3.87 -8.94
C PHE A 25 -8.17 -4.35 -8.20
N VAL A 26 -8.32 -5.30 -7.27
CA VAL A 26 -7.16 -5.82 -6.51
C VAL A 26 -6.17 -6.50 -7.45
N ASP A 27 -6.66 -7.28 -8.40
CA ASP A 27 -5.82 -8.00 -9.36
C ASP A 27 -5.12 -7.03 -10.35
N ALA A 28 -5.81 -5.97 -10.76
CA ALA A 28 -5.25 -5.01 -11.71
C ALA A 28 -4.32 -3.98 -11.06
N VAL A 29 -4.65 -3.54 -9.84
CA VAL A 29 -3.98 -2.38 -9.21
C VAL A 29 -2.89 -2.79 -8.23
N PHE A 30 -3.10 -3.90 -7.50
CA PHE A 30 -2.20 -4.32 -6.44
C PHE A 30 -1.68 -5.76 -6.56
N PRO A 31 -1.44 -6.31 -7.76
CA PRO A 31 -1.06 -7.72 -7.89
C PRO A 31 0.19 -8.03 -7.04
N ASN A 32 1.23 -7.23 -7.15
CA ASN A 32 2.51 -7.47 -6.46
C ASN A 32 2.36 -7.39 -4.93
N ILE A 33 1.61 -6.39 -4.43
CA ILE A 33 1.36 -6.25 -3.00
C ILE A 33 0.49 -7.40 -2.51
N TYR A 34 -0.61 -7.69 -3.20
CA TYR A 34 -1.52 -8.76 -2.83
C TYR A 34 -0.78 -10.10 -2.72
N TYR A 35 -0.05 -10.49 -3.75
CA TYR A 35 0.68 -11.76 -3.76
C TYR A 35 1.85 -11.77 -2.77
N SER A 36 2.45 -10.62 -2.47
CA SER A 36 3.54 -10.57 -1.49
C SER A 36 3.11 -10.92 -0.07
N TYR A 37 1.82 -10.77 0.27
CA TYR A 37 1.32 -11.07 1.61
C TYR A 37 0.19 -12.11 1.67
N SER A 38 -0.44 -12.46 0.55
CA SER A 38 -1.63 -13.34 0.54
C SER A 38 -1.38 -14.71 1.17
N THR A 39 -0.19 -15.26 0.99
CA THR A 39 0.22 -16.53 1.60
C THR A 39 0.51 -16.43 3.10
N ARG A 40 0.59 -15.23 3.65
CA ARG A 40 0.95 -14.93 5.05
C ARG A 40 -0.22 -14.44 5.89
N VAL A 41 -1.43 -14.49 5.34
CA VAL A 41 -2.66 -14.09 6.01
C VAL A 41 -3.67 -15.22 6.03
N GLU A 42 -4.52 -15.24 7.04
CA GLU A 42 -5.60 -16.22 7.18
C GLU A 42 -6.83 -15.82 6.36
N LEU A 43 -7.03 -14.52 6.17
CA LEU A 43 -8.15 -13.95 5.45
C LEU A 43 -7.65 -12.93 4.44
N THR A 44 -7.87 -13.19 3.18
CA THR A 44 -7.57 -12.26 2.09
C THR A 44 -8.66 -11.19 1.95
N TRP A 45 -8.37 -10.12 1.22
CA TRP A 45 -9.38 -9.11 0.87
C TRP A 45 -10.56 -9.71 0.09
N PHE A 46 -10.33 -10.72 -0.73
CA PHE A 46 -11.39 -11.42 -1.47
C PHE A 46 -12.35 -12.13 -0.51
N GLU A 47 -11.83 -12.86 0.46
CA GLU A 47 -12.66 -13.53 1.46
C GLU A 47 -13.40 -12.53 2.35
N ILE A 48 -12.74 -11.42 2.72
CA ILE A 48 -13.36 -10.35 3.50
C ILE A 48 -14.49 -9.69 2.72
N ALA A 49 -14.29 -9.41 1.43
CA ALA A 49 -15.31 -8.83 0.57
C ALA A 49 -16.54 -9.71 0.41
N HIS A 50 -16.39 -11.04 0.53
CA HIS A 50 -17.49 -12.00 0.44
C HIS A 50 -18.16 -12.31 1.79
N LYS A 51 -17.54 -11.97 2.92
CA LYS A 51 -18.15 -12.07 4.24
C LYS A 51 -19.18 -10.96 4.44
N ASP A 52 -20.27 -11.30 5.08
CA ASP A 52 -21.34 -10.37 5.52
C ASP A 52 -21.86 -9.40 4.43
N GLN A 53 -22.69 -9.96 3.56
CA GLN A 53 -23.28 -9.24 2.42
C GLN A 53 -24.47 -8.36 2.81
N SER A 54 -25.02 -8.50 4.02
CA SER A 54 -26.26 -7.85 4.45
C SER A 54 -26.05 -6.51 5.16
N ALA A 55 -24.83 -6.22 5.61
CA ALA A 55 -24.56 -5.04 6.43
C ALA A 55 -24.39 -3.76 5.58
N GLU A 56 -25.21 -2.76 5.83
CA GLU A 56 -25.02 -1.39 5.30
C GLU A 56 -24.01 -0.59 6.14
N ASN A 57 -22.84 -1.16 6.40
CA ASN A 57 -21.77 -0.53 7.18
C ASN A 57 -20.76 0.20 6.28
N ALA A 58 -19.82 0.91 6.90
CA ALA A 58 -18.78 1.68 6.21
C ALA A 58 -17.92 0.81 5.27
N LEU A 59 -17.58 -0.41 5.70
CA LEU A 59 -16.75 -1.34 4.93
C LEU A 59 -17.43 -1.78 3.63
N GLN A 60 -18.71 -2.14 3.70
CA GLN A 60 -19.48 -2.57 2.53
C GLN A 60 -19.64 -1.41 1.51
N TRP A 61 -19.90 -0.20 1.98
CA TRP A 61 -19.95 0.96 1.10
C TRP A 61 -18.57 1.29 0.48
N ALA A 62 -17.48 1.08 1.21
CA ALA A 62 -16.12 1.24 0.68
C ALA A 62 -15.81 0.21 -0.42
N PHE A 63 -16.18 -1.06 -0.26
CA PHE A 63 -16.07 -2.08 -1.32
C PHE A 63 -16.87 -1.68 -2.56
N ARG A 64 -18.12 -1.28 -2.38
CA ARG A 64 -19.01 -0.86 -3.48
C ARG A 64 -18.41 0.34 -4.23
N SER A 65 -17.86 1.32 -3.52
CA SER A 65 -17.29 2.52 -4.14
C SER A 65 -16.07 2.18 -5.00
N LEU A 66 -15.14 1.36 -4.50
CA LEU A 66 -13.95 0.94 -5.27
C LEU A 66 -14.32 0.06 -6.47
N GLY A 67 -15.22 -0.91 -6.28
CA GLY A 67 -15.68 -1.76 -7.36
C GLY A 67 -16.40 -0.98 -8.47
N ALA A 68 -17.27 -0.03 -8.10
CA ALA A 68 -17.96 0.83 -9.06
C ALA A 68 -16.99 1.75 -9.79
N LEU A 69 -15.98 2.29 -9.10
CA LEU A 69 -14.94 3.13 -9.69
C LEU A 69 -14.14 2.34 -10.74
N GLN A 70 -13.72 1.11 -10.40
CA GLN A 70 -12.97 0.25 -11.31
C GLN A 70 -13.77 -0.08 -12.57
N LEU A 71 -15.00 -0.55 -12.38
CA LEU A 71 -15.89 -0.88 -13.51
C LEU A 71 -16.15 0.36 -14.40
N GLY A 72 -16.45 1.51 -13.75
CA GLY A 72 -16.70 2.74 -14.49
C GLY A 72 -15.49 3.20 -15.32
N ARG A 73 -14.26 2.93 -14.83
CA ARG A 73 -13.04 3.24 -15.57
C ARG A 73 -12.77 2.29 -16.72
N VAL A 74 -12.90 0.98 -16.47
CA VAL A 74 -12.71 -0.04 -17.49
C VAL A 74 -13.70 0.14 -18.64
N ASP A 75 -14.97 0.44 -18.30
CA ASP A 75 -16.04 0.58 -19.29
C ASP A 75 -16.16 2.00 -19.88
N GLY A 76 -15.33 2.96 -19.42
CA GLY A 76 -15.47 4.38 -19.78
C GLY A 76 -16.81 5.00 -19.34
N ASN A 77 -17.48 4.41 -18.35
CA ASN A 77 -18.82 4.78 -17.94
C ASN A 77 -18.82 5.87 -16.84
N GLN A 78 -18.95 7.12 -17.28
CA GLN A 78 -18.97 8.28 -16.39
C GLN A 78 -20.09 8.25 -15.34
N ARG A 79 -21.25 7.69 -15.66
CA ARG A 79 -22.36 7.56 -14.69
C ARG A 79 -21.97 6.62 -13.54
N GLN A 80 -21.25 5.57 -13.83
CA GLN A 80 -20.78 4.62 -12.84
C GLN A 80 -19.68 5.23 -11.95
N ILE A 81 -18.79 6.05 -12.53
CA ILE A 81 -17.80 6.82 -11.77
C ILE A 81 -18.50 7.79 -10.82
N LEU A 82 -19.52 8.51 -11.26
CA LEU A 82 -20.31 9.39 -10.39
C LEU A 82 -21.05 8.59 -9.28
N ALA A 83 -21.63 7.44 -9.60
CA ALA A 83 -22.25 6.56 -8.62
C ALA A 83 -21.21 6.08 -7.57
N SER A 84 -19.96 5.82 -7.99
CA SER A 84 -18.89 5.45 -7.05
C SER A 84 -18.59 6.57 -6.04
N GLN A 85 -18.66 7.84 -6.45
CA GLN A 85 -18.47 9.00 -5.56
C GLN A 85 -19.60 9.12 -4.53
N GLU A 86 -20.85 8.85 -4.92
CA GLU A 86 -21.96 8.81 -3.97
C GLU A 86 -21.79 7.69 -2.94
N MET A 87 -21.37 6.49 -3.38
CA MET A 87 -21.06 5.35 -2.49
C MET A 87 -19.92 5.69 -1.53
N TYR A 88 -18.86 6.34 -2.02
CA TYR A 88 -17.76 6.86 -1.22
C TYR A 88 -18.26 7.82 -0.14
N GLY A 89 -19.10 8.79 -0.49
CA GLY A 89 -19.71 9.72 0.46
C GLY A 89 -20.58 9.02 1.51
N ARG A 90 -21.29 7.93 1.14
CA ARG A 90 -22.03 7.10 2.11
C ARG A 90 -21.07 6.36 3.04
N ALA A 91 -19.99 5.78 2.51
CA ALA A 91 -18.97 5.10 3.30
C ALA A 91 -18.33 6.05 4.32
N LEU A 92 -17.97 7.28 3.93
CA LEU A 92 -17.43 8.30 4.83
C LEU A 92 -18.39 8.62 5.99
N ARG A 93 -19.67 8.84 5.70
CA ARG A 93 -20.67 9.11 6.74
C ARG A 93 -20.81 7.97 7.74
N GLN A 94 -20.79 6.73 7.26
CA GLN A 94 -20.82 5.54 8.14
C GLN A 94 -19.51 5.37 8.91
N LEU A 95 -18.37 5.66 8.30
CA LEU A 95 -17.06 5.61 8.97
C LEU A 95 -16.98 6.62 10.11
N VAL A 96 -17.45 7.85 9.90
CA VAL A 96 -17.52 8.87 10.97
C VAL A 96 -18.38 8.39 12.15
N LYS A 97 -19.53 7.76 11.89
CA LYS A 97 -20.37 7.16 12.95
C LYS A 97 -19.62 6.05 13.69
N ALA A 98 -18.94 5.16 12.95
CA ALA A 98 -18.20 4.05 13.53
C ALA A 98 -17.01 4.53 14.39
N ILE A 99 -16.32 5.60 13.98
CA ILE A 99 -15.19 6.18 14.74
C ILE A 99 -15.67 6.87 16.03
N LYS A 100 -16.82 7.54 15.97
CA LYS A 100 -17.39 8.22 17.16
C LYS A 100 -17.95 7.25 18.21
N ASN A 101 -18.19 6.00 17.86
CA ASN A 101 -18.75 5.01 18.77
C ASN A 101 -17.64 4.14 19.37
N PRO A 102 -17.42 4.19 20.71
CA PRO A 102 -16.40 3.40 21.40
C PRO A 102 -16.51 1.88 21.16
N ALA A 103 -17.71 1.36 20.92
CA ALA A 103 -17.94 -0.05 20.66
C ALA A 103 -17.50 -0.50 19.25
N THR A 104 -17.31 0.43 18.31
CA THR A 104 -17.01 0.12 16.91
C THR A 104 -15.68 0.69 16.43
N VAL A 105 -15.13 1.73 17.05
CA VAL A 105 -13.88 2.38 16.61
C VAL A 105 -12.70 1.40 16.52
N GLY A 106 -12.61 0.43 17.44
CA GLY A 106 -11.56 -0.59 17.47
C GLY A 106 -11.85 -1.84 16.60
N LYS A 107 -12.95 -1.89 15.84
CA LYS A 107 -13.29 -3.05 15.02
C LYS A 107 -12.48 -3.13 13.74
N ASN A 108 -12.31 -4.34 13.19
CA ASN A 108 -11.65 -4.58 11.91
C ASN A 108 -12.37 -3.88 10.77
N GLU A 109 -13.69 -3.90 10.78
CA GLU A 109 -14.54 -3.31 9.75
C GLU A 109 -14.33 -1.78 9.65
N THR A 110 -14.14 -1.12 10.80
CA THR A 110 -13.86 0.33 10.85
C THR A 110 -12.49 0.65 10.24
N LEU A 111 -11.46 -0.10 10.64
CA LEU A 111 -10.12 0.07 10.06
C LEU A 111 -10.11 -0.32 8.57
N GLY A 112 -10.76 -1.42 8.20
CA GLY A 112 -10.88 -1.86 6.81
C GLY A 112 -11.54 -0.83 5.92
N ALA A 113 -12.63 -0.21 6.39
CA ALA A 113 -13.29 0.88 5.69
C ALA A 113 -12.35 2.09 5.50
N ALA A 114 -11.62 2.48 6.54
CA ALA A 114 -10.67 3.57 6.47
C ALA A 114 -9.54 3.29 5.44
N VAL A 115 -9.01 2.07 5.42
CA VAL A 115 -7.99 1.63 4.45
C VAL A 115 -8.53 1.71 3.01
N LEU A 116 -9.72 1.15 2.74
CA LEU A 116 -10.28 1.15 1.39
C LEU A 116 -10.65 2.56 0.91
N LEU A 117 -11.11 3.43 1.81
CA LEU A 117 -11.39 4.83 1.46
C LEU A 117 -10.09 5.62 1.21
N GLY A 118 -9.01 5.31 1.93
CA GLY A 118 -7.68 5.85 1.62
C GLY A 118 -7.18 5.40 0.24
N VAL A 119 -7.41 4.15 -0.13
CA VAL A 119 -7.11 3.63 -1.47
C VAL A 119 -7.99 4.30 -2.53
N TYR A 120 -9.28 4.53 -2.24
CA TYR A 120 -10.15 5.28 -3.14
C TYR A 120 -9.60 6.67 -3.46
N GLU A 121 -9.11 7.40 -2.45
CA GLU A 121 -8.49 8.71 -2.64
C GLU A 121 -7.19 8.66 -3.44
N LEU A 122 -6.38 7.62 -3.24
CA LEU A 122 -5.21 7.40 -4.10
C LEU A 122 -5.60 7.22 -5.57
N MET A 123 -6.73 6.57 -5.82
CA MET A 123 -7.22 6.31 -7.17
C MET A 123 -7.96 7.52 -7.77
N ASN A 124 -8.82 8.16 -7.02
CA ASN A 124 -9.77 9.16 -7.54
C ASN A 124 -9.53 10.56 -6.98
N ALA A 125 -8.36 10.83 -6.44
CA ALA A 125 -7.89 12.08 -5.87
C ALA A 125 -8.92 13.23 -5.88
N THR A 126 -9.71 13.36 -4.81
CA THR A 126 -10.68 14.46 -4.69
C THR A 126 -9.96 15.78 -4.47
N GLU A 127 -8.84 15.75 -3.72
CA GLU A 127 -7.95 16.89 -3.45
C GLU A 127 -6.49 16.43 -3.42
N GLU A 128 -5.57 17.40 -3.52
CA GLU A 128 -4.15 17.13 -3.65
C GLU A 128 -3.53 16.26 -2.54
N ASN A 129 -3.99 16.39 -1.31
CA ASN A 129 -3.45 15.67 -0.15
C ASN A 129 -4.49 14.80 0.57
N SER A 130 -5.63 14.48 -0.05
CA SER A 130 -6.70 13.73 0.58
C SER A 130 -6.24 12.35 1.09
N TRP A 131 -5.38 11.66 0.35
CA TRP A 131 -4.82 10.38 0.78
C TRP A 131 -3.97 10.48 2.06
N LEU A 132 -3.25 11.61 2.28
CA LEU A 132 -2.48 11.85 3.52
C LEU A 132 -3.39 12.00 4.74
N LEU A 133 -4.57 12.61 4.57
CA LEU A 133 -5.55 12.72 5.63
C LEU A 133 -6.08 11.34 6.04
N HIS A 134 -6.40 10.49 5.04
CA HIS A 134 -6.79 9.11 5.29
C HIS A 134 -5.67 8.31 5.95
N SER A 135 -4.44 8.41 5.45
CA SER A 135 -3.28 7.71 6.00
C SER A 135 -3.04 8.09 7.46
N ASN A 136 -3.16 9.37 7.81
CA ASN A 136 -3.08 9.83 9.19
C ASN A 136 -4.20 9.22 10.07
N GLY A 137 -5.43 9.21 9.59
CA GLY A 137 -6.56 8.57 10.28
C GLY A 137 -6.34 7.07 10.51
N ILE A 138 -5.84 6.37 9.49
CA ILE A 138 -5.48 4.94 9.57
C ILE A 138 -4.36 4.72 10.59
N SER A 139 -3.31 5.56 10.59
CA SER A 139 -2.24 5.53 11.59
C SER A 139 -2.78 5.66 13.02
N HIS A 140 -3.74 6.55 13.25
CA HIS A 140 -4.38 6.70 14.56
C HIS A 140 -5.20 5.47 14.95
N LEU A 141 -5.99 4.91 14.04
CA LEU A 141 -6.77 3.69 14.29
C LEU A 141 -5.88 2.49 14.59
N LEU A 142 -4.75 2.34 13.88
CA LEU A 142 -3.78 1.28 14.13
C LEU A 142 -3.18 1.41 15.54
N ARG A 143 -2.71 2.60 15.92
CA ARG A 143 -2.15 2.86 17.27
C ARG A 143 -3.19 2.63 18.36
N LEU A 144 -4.44 3.08 18.16
CA LEU A 144 -5.53 2.86 19.11
C LEU A 144 -5.78 1.36 19.36
N ARG A 145 -5.63 0.55 18.32
CA ARG A 145 -5.83 -0.90 18.39
C ARG A 145 -4.65 -1.64 19.01
N GLY A 146 -3.44 -1.09 18.87
CA GLY A 146 -2.18 -1.69 19.31
C GLY A 146 -1.69 -2.85 18.43
N ALA A 147 -0.39 -3.10 18.44
CA ALA A 147 0.28 -4.05 17.55
C ALA A 147 -0.26 -5.49 17.67
N LYS A 148 -0.61 -5.93 18.87
CA LYS A 148 -1.10 -7.30 19.16
C LYS A 148 -2.36 -7.68 18.36
N ARG A 149 -3.21 -6.73 17.98
CA ARG A 149 -4.41 -6.99 17.16
C ARG A 149 -4.11 -7.20 15.68
N HIS A 150 -2.86 -7.07 15.28
CA HIS A 150 -2.40 -7.15 13.90
C HIS A 150 -1.43 -8.32 13.65
N THR A 151 -1.30 -9.24 14.61
CA THR A 151 -0.45 -10.43 14.46
C THR A 151 -1.11 -11.56 13.68
N SER A 152 -2.44 -11.60 13.65
CA SER A 152 -3.22 -12.68 13.01
C SER A 152 -4.53 -12.19 12.42
N GLY A 153 -5.22 -13.06 11.69
CA GLY A 153 -6.55 -12.83 11.14
C GLY A 153 -6.68 -11.59 10.27
N TYR A 154 -7.88 -11.00 10.26
CA TYR A 154 -8.19 -9.81 9.48
C TYR A 154 -7.31 -8.60 9.84
N GLY A 155 -6.97 -8.44 11.11
CA GLY A 155 -6.07 -7.37 11.55
C GLY A 155 -4.72 -7.40 10.86
N ARG A 156 -4.15 -8.60 10.68
CA ARG A 156 -2.89 -8.80 9.96
C ARG A 156 -3.01 -8.43 8.49
N THR A 157 -4.08 -8.86 7.82
CA THR A 157 -4.34 -8.51 6.42
C THR A 157 -4.38 -6.99 6.22
N LEU A 158 -5.11 -6.28 7.09
CA LEU A 158 -5.20 -4.83 7.04
C LEU A 158 -3.84 -4.16 7.18
N LEU A 159 -3.01 -4.62 8.11
CA LEU A 159 -1.69 -4.05 8.32
C LEU A 159 -0.75 -4.34 7.15
N LEU A 160 -0.65 -5.59 6.70
CA LEU A 160 0.26 -5.97 5.61
C LEU A 160 -0.10 -5.28 4.30
N SER A 161 -1.39 -5.09 4.01
CA SER A 161 -1.83 -4.41 2.78
C SER A 161 -1.58 -2.91 2.78
N PHE A 162 -1.44 -2.27 3.95
CA PHE A 162 -1.33 -0.81 4.05
C PHE A 162 0.01 -0.32 4.62
N ARG A 163 0.83 -1.19 5.18
CA ARG A 163 2.09 -0.82 5.87
C ARG A 163 3.05 -0.01 4.98
N GLY A 164 3.10 -0.29 3.68
CA GLY A 164 3.93 0.45 2.74
C GLY A 164 3.53 1.91 2.61
N LEU A 165 2.21 2.19 2.57
CA LEU A 165 1.68 3.55 2.55
C LEU A 165 1.98 4.32 3.84
N LEU A 166 2.02 3.66 4.99
CA LEU A 166 2.41 4.29 6.25
C LEU A 166 3.88 4.72 6.25
N VAL A 167 4.75 3.92 5.66
CA VAL A 167 6.16 4.30 5.46
C VAL A 167 6.28 5.49 4.51
N TYR A 168 5.52 5.48 3.41
CA TYR A 168 5.49 6.57 2.45
C TYR A 168 4.95 7.87 3.08
N GLU A 169 3.88 7.80 3.87
CA GLU A 169 3.37 8.94 4.65
C GLU A 169 4.46 9.54 5.54
N ALA A 170 5.18 8.70 6.29
CA ALA A 170 6.24 9.14 7.18
C ALA A 170 7.36 9.88 6.40
N PHE A 171 7.74 9.39 5.21
CA PHE A 171 8.68 10.10 4.33
C PHE A 171 8.14 11.44 3.87
N THR A 172 6.88 11.50 3.45
CA THR A 172 6.23 12.73 2.97
C THR A 172 6.16 13.78 4.09
N ARG A 173 5.91 13.37 5.33
CA ARG A 173 5.92 14.25 6.50
C ARG A 173 7.31 14.61 6.98
N GLY A 174 8.34 13.87 6.57
CA GLY A 174 9.70 14.03 7.09
C GLY A 174 9.85 13.57 8.55
N GLU A 175 9.05 12.63 8.98
CA GLU A 175 8.97 12.12 10.36
C GLU A 175 9.32 10.63 10.42
N ALA A 176 9.56 10.13 11.63
CA ALA A 176 9.73 8.70 11.87
C ALA A 176 8.40 7.96 11.69
N CYS A 177 8.42 6.77 11.07
CA CYS A 177 7.26 5.92 11.00
C CYS A 177 7.01 5.25 12.36
N PHE A 178 5.77 5.30 12.87
CA PHE A 178 5.46 4.68 14.17
C PHE A 178 5.66 3.15 14.17
N LEU A 179 5.63 2.52 13.02
CA LEU A 179 5.91 1.09 12.87
C LEU A 179 7.38 0.74 13.16
N GLU A 180 8.30 1.74 13.27
CA GLU A 180 9.69 1.49 13.70
C GLU A 180 9.81 1.13 15.20
N ASN A 181 8.76 1.38 15.99
CA ASN A 181 8.75 1.04 17.40
C ASN A 181 8.81 -0.48 17.60
N GLU A 182 9.51 -0.92 18.65
CA GLU A 182 9.77 -2.34 18.93
C GLU A 182 8.50 -3.17 19.04
N GLU A 183 7.45 -2.64 19.64
CA GLU A 183 6.17 -3.33 19.78
C GLU A 183 5.55 -3.72 18.42
N TRP A 184 5.75 -2.91 17.37
CA TRP A 184 5.26 -3.17 16.01
C TRP A 184 6.22 -4.06 15.24
N ARG A 185 7.51 -3.83 15.38
CA ARG A 185 8.55 -4.62 14.72
C ARG A 185 8.56 -6.07 15.19
N SER A 186 8.35 -6.31 16.49
CA SER A 186 8.28 -7.66 17.06
C SER A 186 6.96 -8.39 16.75
N ALA A 187 5.88 -7.66 16.50
CA ALA A 187 4.58 -8.24 16.19
C ALA A 187 4.39 -8.62 14.71
N LEU A 188 5.20 -8.09 13.80
CA LEU A 188 5.02 -8.24 12.36
C LEU A 188 5.52 -9.56 11.78
N PRO A 189 6.73 -10.07 12.12
CA PRO A 189 7.22 -11.34 11.64
C PRO A 189 6.34 -12.48 12.16
N LEU A 190 6.01 -13.43 11.27
CA LEU A 190 5.47 -14.71 11.72
C LEU A 190 6.58 -15.49 12.43
N THR A 191 6.25 -16.16 13.52
CA THR A 191 7.17 -17.15 14.10
C THR A 191 7.25 -18.37 13.19
N LEU A 192 8.37 -19.09 13.22
CA LEU A 192 8.50 -20.37 12.48
C LEU A 192 7.38 -21.34 12.85
N GLU A 193 7.01 -21.39 14.13
CA GLU A 193 5.90 -22.21 14.62
C GLU A 193 4.54 -21.82 14.03
N ASP A 194 4.30 -20.52 13.82
CA ASP A 194 3.07 -20.03 13.18
C ASP A 194 3.03 -20.41 11.70
N GLU A 195 4.16 -20.36 11.00
CA GLU A 195 4.28 -20.73 9.60
C GLU A 195 4.15 -22.24 9.39
N GLU A 196 4.81 -23.05 10.23
CA GLU A 196 4.68 -24.51 10.22
C GLU A 196 3.25 -24.93 10.49
N ARG A 197 2.61 -24.35 11.51
CA ARG A 197 1.20 -24.62 11.86
C ARG A 197 0.25 -24.31 10.70
N ARG A 198 0.54 -23.31 9.90
CA ARG A 198 -0.28 -22.89 8.74
C ARG A 198 0.08 -23.66 7.48
N GLY A 199 1.18 -24.40 7.46
CA GLY A 199 1.71 -25.03 6.23
C GLY A 199 2.11 -23.99 5.15
N THR A 200 2.42 -22.75 5.55
CA THR A 200 2.67 -21.60 4.68
C THR A 200 4.14 -21.15 4.71
N SER A 201 5.03 -22.00 5.19
CA SER A 201 6.46 -21.67 5.21
C SER A 201 6.92 -21.22 3.83
N CYS A 202 7.38 -19.96 3.75
CA CYS A 202 7.81 -19.32 2.53
C CYS A 202 9.03 -18.43 2.82
N GLY A 203 10.20 -18.87 2.39
CA GLY A 203 11.47 -18.16 2.61
C GLY A 203 11.42 -16.71 2.09
N LEU A 204 10.85 -16.49 0.91
CA LEU A 204 10.68 -15.14 0.35
C LEU A 204 9.77 -14.27 1.24
N GLY A 205 8.69 -14.85 1.77
CA GLY A 205 7.78 -14.15 2.68
C GLY A 205 8.46 -13.71 3.97
N GLN A 206 9.28 -14.57 4.57
CA GLN A 206 10.09 -14.27 5.75
C GLN A 206 11.09 -13.16 5.46
N LEU A 207 11.82 -13.27 4.36
CA LEU A 207 12.79 -12.26 3.93
C LEU A 207 12.11 -10.91 3.66
N THR A 208 10.90 -10.92 3.10
CA THR A 208 10.11 -9.70 2.89
C THR A 208 9.76 -9.01 4.22
N ASP A 209 9.35 -9.76 5.23
CA ASP A 209 9.04 -9.19 6.55
C ASP A 209 10.31 -8.73 7.28
N TYR A 210 11.40 -9.47 7.14
CA TYR A 210 12.71 -9.07 7.68
C TYR A 210 13.22 -7.78 7.06
N ALA A 211 13.15 -7.67 5.72
CA ALA A 211 13.48 -6.44 5.00
C ALA A 211 12.60 -5.28 5.45
N PHE A 212 11.28 -5.51 5.58
CA PHE A 212 10.35 -4.47 5.98
C PHE A 212 10.66 -3.91 7.37
N ASN A 213 11.11 -4.74 8.32
CA ASN A 213 11.50 -4.30 9.65
C ASN A 213 12.69 -3.32 9.65
N GLU A 214 13.54 -3.34 8.63
CA GLU A 214 14.59 -2.35 8.45
C GLU A 214 14.14 -1.16 7.59
N ILE A 215 13.34 -1.41 6.56
CA ILE A 215 12.77 -0.38 5.70
C ILE A 215 11.96 0.63 6.50
N VAL A 216 11.16 0.18 7.45
CA VAL A 216 10.30 1.04 8.28
C VAL A 216 11.07 2.05 9.14
N ARG A 217 12.37 1.83 9.37
CA ARG A 217 13.27 2.74 10.11
C ARG A 217 13.83 3.88 9.25
N CYS A 218 13.77 3.72 7.94
CA CYS A 218 14.38 4.65 7.00
C CYS A 218 13.84 6.09 7.07
N PRO A 219 12.52 6.33 7.23
CA PRO A 219 12.01 7.70 7.46
C PRO A 219 12.63 8.34 8.71
N GLY A 220 12.74 7.58 9.81
CA GLY A 220 13.36 8.03 11.05
C GLY A 220 14.85 8.35 10.88
N PHE A 221 15.59 7.53 10.15
CA PHE A 221 17.00 7.80 9.82
C PHE A 221 17.13 9.08 8.97
N LEU A 222 16.28 9.26 7.98
CA LEU A 222 16.27 10.47 7.15
C LEU A 222 15.98 11.72 7.99
N ALA A 223 14.95 11.69 8.83
CA ALA A 223 14.58 12.81 9.71
C ALA A 223 15.72 13.17 10.66
N LYS A 224 16.31 12.19 11.34
CA LYS A 224 17.45 12.35 12.25
C LYS A 224 18.68 12.91 11.51
N THR A 225 19.01 12.38 10.33
CA THR A 225 20.14 12.87 9.52
C THR A 225 19.94 14.34 9.14
N LYS A 226 18.74 14.71 8.65
CA LYS A 226 18.43 16.10 8.31
C LYS A 226 18.60 17.03 9.54
N ALA A 227 18.10 16.62 10.70
CA ALA A 227 18.22 17.39 11.94
C ALA A 227 19.68 17.56 12.38
N LEU A 228 20.50 16.50 12.30
CA LEU A 228 21.92 16.55 12.66
C LEU A 228 22.76 17.40 11.70
N VAL A 229 22.45 17.36 10.42
CA VAL A 229 23.13 18.16 9.39
C VAL A 229 22.76 19.64 9.51
N ALA A 230 21.50 19.93 9.87
CA ALA A 230 21.03 21.31 10.03
C ALA A 230 21.51 21.98 11.34
N SER A 231 21.96 21.22 12.33
CA SER A 231 22.34 21.74 13.64
C SER A 231 23.87 21.95 13.74
N PRO A 232 24.34 23.20 13.92
CA PRO A 232 25.78 23.49 14.09
C PRO A 232 26.38 23.03 15.42
N ARG A 233 25.53 22.63 16.40
CA ARG A 233 25.96 22.20 17.74
C ARG A 233 25.85 20.68 17.95
N THR A 234 25.77 19.90 16.89
CA THR A 234 25.63 18.45 17.00
C THR A 234 26.90 17.82 17.51
N THR A 235 26.78 16.96 18.50
CA THR A 235 27.92 16.19 19.04
C THR A 235 28.33 15.08 18.06
N ASN A 236 29.63 14.80 17.94
CA ASN A 236 30.12 13.68 17.12
C ASN A 236 29.51 12.35 17.55
N ALA A 237 29.33 12.14 18.86
CA ALA A 237 28.69 10.94 19.39
C ALA A 237 27.27 10.70 18.83
N ALA A 238 26.44 11.75 18.64
CA ALA A 238 25.12 11.59 18.05
C ALA A 238 25.18 11.18 16.57
N ARG A 239 26.18 11.70 15.85
CA ARG A 239 26.43 11.32 14.43
C ARG A 239 26.92 9.88 14.34
N ASP A 240 27.87 9.49 15.20
CA ASP A 240 28.44 8.14 15.23
C ASP A 240 27.36 7.10 15.57
N ASN A 241 26.55 7.33 16.59
CA ASN A 241 25.43 6.46 16.96
C ASN A 241 24.41 6.27 15.82
N LEU A 242 24.10 7.35 15.11
CA LEU A 242 23.19 7.26 13.96
C LEU A 242 23.84 6.51 12.79
N MET A 243 25.13 6.75 12.55
CA MET A 243 25.91 6.07 11.52
C MET A 243 25.97 4.56 11.78
N ASP A 244 26.22 4.15 13.03
CA ASP A 244 26.24 2.74 13.41
C ASP A 244 24.87 2.08 13.19
N ALA A 245 23.79 2.74 13.59
CA ALA A 245 22.43 2.24 13.35
C ALA A 245 22.12 2.09 11.85
N ILE A 246 22.52 3.06 11.04
CA ILE A 246 22.38 3.01 9.56
C ILE A 246 23.19 1.85 8.97
N ASN A 247 24.43 1.67 9.42
CA ASN A 247 25.31 0.62 8.93
C ASN A 247 24.78 -0.78 9.30
N ILE A 248 24.25 -0.96 10.48
CA ILE A 248 23.59 -2.21 10.92
C ILE A 248 22.40 -2.53 10.00
N SER A 249 21.49 -1.59 9.80
CA SER A 249 20.33 -1.78 8.91
C SER A 249 20.76 -2.08 7.47
N ARG A 250 21.78 -1.37 6.97
CA ARG A 250 22.31 -1.61 5.63
C ARG A 250 22.91 -3.01 5.47
N LYS A 251 23.62 -3.51 6.50
CA LYS A 251 24.15 -4.86 6.51
C LYS A 251 23.02 -5.89 6.46
N ILE A 252 22.02 -5.77 7.33
CA ILE A 252 20.86 -6.67 7.37
C ILE A 252 20.17 -6.72 6.01
N LEU A 253 19.91 -5.57 5.40
CA LEU A 253 19.29 -5.51 4.07
C LEU A 253 20.15 -6.13 2.98
N GLY A 254 21.48 -5.97 3.05
CA GLY A 254 22.42 -6.63 2.13
C GLY A 254 22.40 -8.15 2.28
N ASP A 255 22.34 -8.65 3.50
CA ASP A 255 22.22 -10.09 3.77
C ASP A 255 20.89 -10.65 3.24
N VAL A 256 19.78 -9.90 3.36
CA VAL A 256 18.48 -10.25 2.77
C VAL A 256 18.55 -10.29 1.24
N GLU A 257 19.17 -9.29 0.60
CA GLU A 257 19.36 -9.28 -0.87
C GLU A 257 20.09 -10.52 -1.35
N ILE A 258 21.20 -10.88 -0.69
CA ILE A 258 21.97 -12.07 -1.01
C ILE A 258 21.12 -13.35 -0.89
N GLN A 259 20.33 -13.48 0.17
CA GLN A 259 19.48 -14.66 0.38
C GLN A 259 18.36 -14.75 -0.67
N ILE A 260 17.76 -13.62 -1.06
CA ILE A 260 16.75 -13.61 -2.14
C ILE A 260 17.40 -14.06 -3.45
N MET A 261 18.58 -13.53 -3.78
CA MET A 261 19.30 -13.92 -5.01
C MET A 261 19.70 -15.39 -5.00
N ALA A 262 20.08 -15.94 -3.85
CA ALA A 262 20.37 -17.36 -3.70
C ALA A 262 19.14 -18.24 -3.95
N GLY A 263 17.96 -17.86 -3.40
CA GLY A 263 16.71 -18.57 -3.64
C GLY A 263 16.28 -18.56 -5.11
N VAL A 264 16.41 -17.41 -5.78
CA VAL A 264 16.13 -17.29 -7.23
C VAL A 264 17.11 -18.14 -8.06
N LYS A 265 18.38 -18.19 -7.66
CA LYS A 265 19.38 -19.02 -8.33
C LYS A 265 19.06 -20.51 -8.21
N ALA A 266 18.71 -20.98 -7.01
CA ALA A 266 18.34 -22.37 -6.76
C ALA A 266 17.13 -22.80 -7.61
N ASP A 267 16.16 -21.92 -7.77
CA ASP A 267 14.99 -22.15 -8.64
C ASP A 267 15.42 -22.32 -10.11
N ARG A 268 16.23 -21.40 -10.62
CA ARG A 268 16.75 -21.46 -12.00
C ARG A 268 17.61 -22.69 -12.30
N GLU A 269 18.31 -23.18 -11.30
CA GLU A 269 19.13 -24.41 -11.38
C GLU A 269 18.29 -25.69 -11.26
N GLY A 270 16.98 -25.55 -11.07
CA GLY A 270 16.03 -26.66 -10.99
C GLY A 270 16.08 -27.44 -9.68
N ASN A 271 16.64 -26.85 -8.62
CA ASN A 271 16.62 -27.44 -7.28
C ASN A 271 15.22 -27.35 -6.64
N LYS A 272 14.36 -28.33 -6.97
CA LYS A 272 12.96 -28.32 -6.56
C LYS A 272 12.75 -28.17 -5.05
N LYS A 273 13.62 -28.74 -4.22
CA LYS A 273 13.48 -28.70 -2.77
C LYS A 273 13.74 -27.29 -2.24
N GLU A 274 14.79 -26.64 -2.70
CA GLU A 274 15.13 -25.27 -2.29
C GLU A 274 14.16 -24.25 -2.89
N SER A 275 13.77 -24.42 -4.15
CA SER A 275 12.74 -23.59 -4.79
C SER A 275 11.42 -23.65 -4.04
N GLN A 276 10.95 -24.86 -3.66
CA GLN A 276 9.75 -25.05 -2.88
C GLN A 276 9.86 -24.41 -1.47
N ALA A 277 10.99 -24.51 -0.83
CA ALA A 277 11.22 -23.88 0.47
C ALA A 277 11.24 -22.35 0.37
N PHE A 278 11.76 -21.80 -0.73
CA PHE A 278 11.86 -20.37 -0.96
C PHE A 278 10.53 -19.74 -1.37
N PHE A 279 9.82 -20.32 -2.34
CA PHE A 279 8.56 -19.74 -2.83
C PHE A 279 7.32 -20.22 -2.07
N GLY A 280 7.34 -21.41 -1.46
CA GLY A 280 6.20 -21.97 -0.74
C GLY A 280 4.97 -22.10 -1.64
N LEU A 281 3.87 -21.44 -1.26
CA LEU A 281 2.60 -21.44 -1.99
C LEU A 281 2.44 -20.28 -2.98
N ILE A 282 3.48 -19.48 -3.23
CA ILE A 282 3.40 -18.37 -4.20
C ILE A 282 3.19 -18.97 -5.60
N PRO A 283 2.12 -18.57 -6.32
CA PRO A 283 1.85 -19.07 -7.67
C PRO A 283 3.01 -18.77 -8.64
N LEU A 284 3.35 -19.70 -9.51
CA LEU A 284 4.44 -19.55 -10.48
C LEU A 284 4.34 -18.25 -11.29
N SER A 285 3.12 -17.89 -11.71
CA SER A 285 2.86 -16.67 -12.48
C SER A 285 3.18 -15.36 -11.74
N THR A 286 3.39 -15.40 -10.42
CA THR A 286 3.57 -14.23 -9.57
C THR A 286 4.89 -14.24 -8.80
N GLN A 287 5.69 -15.30 -8.92
CA GLN A 287 6.97 -15.44 -8.23
C GLN A 287 7.93 -14.32 -8.59
N ASP A 288 8.16 -14.07 -9.87
CA ASP A 288 9.03 -12.98 -10.34
C ASP A 288 8.56 -11.60 -9.85
N ALA A 289 7.26 -11.36 -9.89
CA ALA A 289 6.68 -10.11 -9.41
C ALA A 289 6.91 -9.91 -7.89
N SER A 290 6.75 -10.98 -7.10
CA SER A 290 6.97 -10.97 -5.66
C SER A 290 8.45 -10.77 -5.30
N VAL A 291 9.36 -11.43 -6.03
CA VAL A 291 10.82 -11.24 -5.89
C VAL A 291 11.21 -9.81 -6.23
N ASN A 292 10.78 -9.30 -7.39
CA ASN A 292 11.11 -7.96 -7.84
C ASN A 292 10.60 -6.90 -6.87
N TYR A 293 9.36 -7.05 -6.39
CA TYR A 293 8.79 -6.14 -5.39
C TYR A 293 9.66 -6.06 -4.12
N THR A 294 10.09 -7.21 -3.60
CA THR A 294 10.92 -7.25 -2.40
C THR A 294 12.33 -6.70 -2.66
N LEU A 295 12.98 -7.11 -3.76
CA LEU A 295 14.33 -6.64 -4.12
C LEU A 295 14.37 -5.13 -4.35
N GLU A 296 13.41 -4.56 -5.06
CA GLU A 296 13.36 -3.11 -5.28
C GLU A 296 13.23 -2.34 -3.98
N GLY A 297 12.45 -2.86 -3.05
CA GLY A 297 12.33 -2.31 -1.71
C GLY A 297 13.66 -2.31 -0.97
N VAL A 298 14.33 -3.45 -0.95
CA VAL A 298 15.64 -3.63 -0.30
C VAL A 298 16.69 -2.74 -0.92
N GLN A 299 16.81 -2.75 -2.25
CA GLN A 299 17.81 -1.96 -2.98
C GLN A 299 17.60 -0.46 -2.82
N SER A 300 16.35 0.00 -2.84
CA SER A 300 16.01 1.40 -2.59
C SER A 300 16.38 1.83 -1.18
N ALA A 301 16.15 0.96 -0.18
CA ALA A 301 16.54 1.21 1.20
C ALA A 301 18.06 1.29 1.34
N ILE A 302 18.79 0.34 0.79
CA ILE A 302 20.28 0.33 0.79
C ILE A 302 20.81 1.61 0.14
N ALA A 303 20.26 2.02 -0.99
CA ALA A 303 20.68 3.23 -1.69
C ALA A 303 20.50 4.50 -0.83
N LEU A 304 19.32 4.64 -0.17
CA LEU A 304 19.10 5.73 0.76
C LEU A 304 20.10 5.70 1.93
N LEU A 305 20.24 4.55 2.58
CA LEU A 305 21.14 4.42 3.74
C LEU A 305 22.59 4.77 3.38
N ARG A 306 23.04 4.44 2.16
CA ARG A 306 24.35 4.89 1.63
C ARG A 306 24.41 6.42 1.52
N GLN A 307 23.37 7.06 0.98
CA GLN A 307 23.33 8.52 0.85
C GLN A 307 23.34 9.19 2.24
N LEU A 308 22.59 8.68 3.20
CA LEU A 308 22.57 9.21 4.57
C LEU A 308 23.94 9.07 5.24
N SER A 309 24.64 7.95 5.04
CA SER A 309 26.00 7.76 5.55
C SER A 309 26.97 8.80 4.98
N VAL A 310 26.91 9.07 3.68
CA VAL A 310 27.73 10.11 3.05
C VAL A 310 27.45 11.49 3.61
N LEU A 311 26.18 11.83 3.84
CA LEU A 311 25.78 13.12 4.43
C LEU A 311 26.25 13.31 5.87
N LEU A 312 26.28 12.24 6.66
CA LEU A 312 26.77 12.28 8.06
C LEU A 312 28.28 12.46 8.13
N VAL A 313 29.04 11.97 7.13
CA VAL A 313 30.50 12.11 7.06
C VAL A 313 30.90 13.45 6.43
N SER A 314 30.17 13.92 5.43
CA SER A 314 30.53 15.14 4.71
C SER A 314 29.89 16.37 5.36
N ASP A 315 30.69 17.38 5.65
CA ASP A 315 30.22 18.72 6.13
C ASP A 315 29.41 19.50 5.08
N ARG A 316 28.99 18.84 4.00
CA ARG A 316 28.30 19.47 2.87
C ARG A 316 26.79 19.56 3.12
N SER A 317 26.36 20.59 3.83
CA SER A 317 24.95 20.98 4.10
C SER A 317 24.11 21.26 2.83
N ARG A 318 24.63 21.07 1.62
CA ARG A 318 23.96 21.43 0.35
C ARG A 318 23.66 20.25 -0.60
N GLN A 319 23.91 19.03 -0.21
CA GLN A 319 23.65 17.90 -1.12
C GLN A 319 22.18 17.54 -1.11
N LYS A 320 21.51 17.68 -2.26
CA LYS A 320 20.10 17.31 -2.44
C LYS A 320 19.95 15.80 -2.22
N ILE A 321 19.21 15.40 -1.21
CA ILE A 321 18.91 13.98 -0.98
C ILE A 321 17.87 13.58 -2.02
N VAL A 322 18.29 12.75 -2.99
CA VAL A 322 17.36 12.08 -3.90
C VAL A 322 16.84 10.85 -3.17
N THR A 323 15.57 10.86 -2.82
CA THR A 323 14.92 9.72 -2.16
C THR A 323 14.45 8.71 -3.21
N PRO A 324 15.08 7.53 -3.33
CA PRO A 324 14.63 6.49 -4.27
C PRO A 324 13.34 5.78 -3.84
N TRP A 325 12.70 6.24 -2.79
CA TRP A 325 11.56 5.64 -2.07
C TRP A 325 10.28 5.59 -2.84
N LEU A 326 10.20 6.39 -3.86
CA LEU A 326 9.06 6.49 -4.72
C LEU A 326 8.78 5.19 -5.50
N LYS A 327 9.74 4.26 -5.50
CA LYS A 327 9.58 2.92 -6.08
C LYS A 327 8.91 1.90 -5.15
N LEU A 328 8.79 2.20 -3.85
CA LEU A 328 8.10 1.37 -2.86
C LEU A 328 6.62 1.71 -2.67
N GLY A 329 6.11 2.65 -3.44
CA GLY A 329 4.68 2.93 -3.46
C GLY A 329 3.89 1.62 -3.68
N PRO A 330 2.72 1.49 -3.04
CA PRO A 330 1.92 0.28 -3.08
C PRO A 330 1.44 -0.11 -4.48
N CYS A 331 1.67 0.72 -5.47
CA CYS A 331 1.13 0.58 -6.81
C CYS A 331 2.24 0.68 -7.85
N ARG A 332 2.85 -0.45 -8.25
CA ARG A 332 3.20 -0.57 -9.65
C ARG A 332 1.90 -0.84 -10.41
N TYR A 333 1.29 0.20 -10.90
CA TYR A 333 0.40 0.05 -12.02
C TYR A 333 1.19 -0.62 -13.14
N ASP A 334 0.70 -1.75 -13.66
CA ASP A 334 1.23 -2.28 -14.90
C ASP A 334 1.22 -1.12 -15.91
N GLN A 335 2.35 -0.79 -16.51
CA GLN A 335 2.45 0.29 -17.48
C GLN A 335 1.44 0.15 -18.63
N ARG A 336 0.95 -1.07 -18.88
CA ARG A 336 -0.15 -1.37 -19.80
C ARG A 336 -1.47 -0.77 -19.34
N VAL A 337 -1.81 -0.86 -18.05
CA VAL A 337 -3.05 -0.27 -17.51
C VAL A 337 -2.97 1.25 -17.51
N ILE A 338 -1.78 1.84 -17.32
CA ILE A 338 -1.57 3.29 -17.42
C ILE A 338 -1.72 3.75 -18.88
N LYS A 339 -1.20 2.98 -19.84
CA LYS A 339 -1.32 3.29 -21.26
C LYS A 339 -2.78 3.24 -21.70
N ASP A 340 -3.49 2.18 -21.31
CA ASP A 340 -4.91 1.99 -21.64
C ASP A 340 -5.79 3.05 -20.96
N THR A 341 -5.53 3.42 -19.70
CA THR A 341 -6.27 4.51 -19.03
C THR A 341 -5.90 5.89 -19.56
N GLY A 342 -4.68 6.10 -20.03
CA GLY A 342 -4.26 7.33 -20.73
C GLY A 342 -4.98 7.49 -22.07
N GLU A 343 -5.09 6.44 -22.86
CA GLU A 343 -5.83 6.43 -24.11
C GLU A 343 -7.34 6.60 -23.89
N ILE A 344 -7.93 5.97 -22.88
CA ILE A 344 -9.34 6.14 -22.48
C ILE A 344 -9.60 7.58 -22.00
N ALA A 345 -8.67 8.18 -21.23
CA ALA A 345 -8.78 9.57 -20.81
C ALA A 345 -8.68 10.55 -22.00
N GLN A 346 -7.89 10.25 -23.01
CA GLN A 346 -7.79 11.02 -24.24
C GLN A 346 -9.07 10.93 -25.08
N LEU A 347 -9.64 9.73 -25.24
CA LEU A 347 -10.92 9.51 -25.93
C LEU A 347 -12.08 10.19 -25.19
N ALA A 348 -12.08 10.20 -23.85
CA ALA A 348 -13.07 10.92 -23.05
C ALA A 348 -12.96 12.45 -23.19
N GLN A 349 -11.76 13.00 -23.39
CA GLN A 349 -11.54 14.43 -23.69
C GLN A 349 -12.00 14.82 -25.09
N GLU A 350 -11.87 13.95 -26.08
CA GLU A 350 -12.35 14.17 -27.43
C GLU A 350 -13.88 14.10 -27.51
N GLY A 351 -14.52 13.22 -26.72
CA GLY A 351 -15.99 13.13 -26.62
C GLY A 351 -16.68 14.30 -25.91
N THR A 352 -15.97 15.01 -25.03
CA THR A 352 -16.52 16.14 -24.26
C THR A 352 -16.47 17.49 -25.00
N ARG A 353 -15.86 17.56 -26.16
CA ARG A 353 -15.88 18.81 -27.00
C ARG A 353 -17.22 19.16 -27.57
N LEU A 354 -18.28 18.38 -27.38
CA LEU A 354 -19.59 18.58 -27.96
C LEU A 354 -20.66 19.24 -27.08
N HIS A 355 -20.41 19.55 -25.77
CA HIS A 355 -21.35 20.34 -24.96
C HIS A 355 -20.65 21.21 -23.90
N PRO A 356 -20.82 22.55 -23.94
CA PRO A 356 -20.30 23.44 -22.91
C PRO A 356 -21.30 23.56 -21.76
N THR A 357 -21.12 22.88 -20.68
CA THR A 357 -21.77 23.19 -19.41
C THR A 357 -20.70 23.29 -18.32
N GLY A 358 -20.64 24.47 -17.73
CA GLY A 358 -19.89 25.07 -16.65
C GLY A 358 -18.79 24.34 -15.85
N PRO A 359 -17.89 25.08 -15.20
CA PRO A 359 -16.62 24.59 -14.70
C PRO A 359 -16.81 23.82 -13.39
N ARG A 360 -16.91 22.50 -13.45
CA ARG A 360 -16.52 21.64 -12.33
C ARG A 360 -15.10 21.15 -12.63
N GLN A 361 -14.18 21.52 -11.77
CA GLN A 361 -12.80 21.05 -11.83
C GLN A 361 -12.78 19.52 -11.89
N GLN A 362 -12.66 18.98 -13.08
CA GLN A 362 -12.29 17.59 -13.28
C GLN A 362 -10.86 17.43 -12.74
N GLY A 363 -10.66 16.51 -11.82
CA GLY A 363 -9.32 16.17 -11.36
C GLY A 363 -8.41 15.95 -12.56
N ASN A 364 -7.36 16.77 -12.67
CA ASN A 364 -6.49 16.80 -13.83
C ASN A 364 -5.81 15.43 -13.97
N PRO A 365 -5.98 14.69 -15.08
CA PRO A 365 -5.32 13.41 -15.31
C PRO A 365 -3.80 13.49 -15.13
N LYS A 366 -3.21 14.65 -15.42
CA LYS A 366 -1.79 14.94 -15.20
C LYS A 366 -1.41 14.87 -13.73
N ILE A 367 -2.23 15.39 -12.82
CA ILE A 367 -2.00 15.32 -11.37
C ILE A 367 -1.99 13.87 -10.88
N TRP A 368 -2.82 13.02 -11.47
CA TRP A 368 -2.90 11.61 -11.13
C TRP A 368 -1.67 10.83 -11.65
N HIS A 369 -1.27 11.12 -12.90
CA HIS A 369 -0.06 10.58 -13.52
C HIS A 369 1.20 11.01 -12.76
N ASP A 370 1.30 12.29 -12.38
CA ASP A 370 2.41 12.83 -11.60
C ASP A 370 2.47 12.22 -10.18
N ARG A 371 1.33 11.93 -9.57
CA ARG A 371 1.28 11.27 -8.26
C ARG A 371 1.69 9.80 -8.31
N ILE A 372 1.27 9.06 -9.35
CA ILE A 372 1.74 7.71 -9.59
C ILE A 372 3.22 7.73 -9.98
N ALA A 373 3.64 8.67 -10.83
CA ALA A 373 5.04 8.87 -11.14
C ALA A 373 5.85 9.21 -9.88
N MET A 374 5.33 10.07 -8.99
CA MET A 374 5.93 10.33 -7.68
C MET A 374 5.96 9.09 -6.78
N THR A 375 4.91 8.27 -6.76
CA THR A 375 4.91 7.00 -6.00
C THR A 375 5.82 5.94 -6.62
N MET A 376 6.12 6.05 -7.92
CA MET A 376 6.94 5.11 -8.67
C MET A 376 8.37 5.58 -8.90
N GLY A 377 8.74 6.80 -8.48
CA GLY A 377 10.12 7.35 -8.61
C GLY A 377 10.53 7.61 -10.05
N MET A 378 9.58 7.86 -10.94
CA MET A 378 9.90 8.32 -12.29
C MET A 378 10.35 9.78 -12.25
N PRO A 379 11.40 10.17 -13.00
CA PRO A 379 11.75 11.58 -13.12
C PRO A 379 10.63 12.35 -13.79
N ASP A 380 10.36 13.57 -13.31
CA ASP A 380 9.57 14.58 -14.01
C ASP A 380 10.11 14.74 -15.43
N ASN A 381 9.43 14.18 -16.40
CA ASN A 381 9.62 14.56 -17.79
C ASN A 381 8.78 15.83 -18.01
N GLY A 382 9.46 16.99 -17.85
CA GLY A 382 8.92 18.32 -18.08
C GLY A 382 8.34 18.55 -19.47
#